data_f512862458b498cc6bbfee87e9f36d5e
#
_entry.id   f512862458b498cc6bbfee87e9f36d5e
#
_cell.length_a   1.000
_cell.length_b   1.000
_cell.length_c   1.000
_cell.angle_alpha   90.00
_cell.angle_beta   90.00
_cell.angle_gamma   90.00
#
_symmetry.space_group_name_H-M   'P 1'
#
loop_
_entity.id
_entity.type
_entity.pdbx_description
1 polymer ?
#
loop_
_entity_poly.entity_id
_entity_poly.type
_entity_poly.pdbx_seq_one_letter_code
_entity_poly.pdbx_strand_id
1 'polypeptide(L)'
;MRIISIANQKGGCGKTTTSINLAAALAANNRKVLLIDLDPQAHGTSGLNIKADLSIYNVLSKIAHKKSRLDEIIQNIDGNFDIAPSSIVLSTLEQELSGEIGRESRLWDILKNFKGSYDYILIDCPPNLGILTINAIRAAGEIIIPVEASRFSLEGLGQLTSIVNLVKERLNHNVDSRVLVTNFDS
;
A
#
# COMPACT_ATOMS: atom_id res chain seq x y z
N MET A 1 11.70 9.75 -7.12
CA MET A 1 10.46 9.03 -6.73
C MET A 1 10.65 8.46 -5.32
N ARG A 2 9.76 8.78 -4.38
CA ARG A 2 9.74 8.19 -3.04
C ARG A 2 8.55 7.23 -2.94
N ILE A 3 8.77 6.04 -2.40
CA ILE A 3 7.71 5.04 -2.22
C ILE A 3 7.51 4.88 -0.72
N ILE A 4 6.29 5.13 -0.24
CA ILE A 4 5.92 5.15 1.17
C ILE A 4 4.74 4.19 1.36
N SER A 5 4.88 3.19 2.23
CA SER A 5 3.75 2.35 2.65
C SER A 5 3.10 2.90 3.92
N ILE A 6 1.77 2.80 3.99
CA ILE A 6 0.99 3.16 5.16
C ILE A 6 0.43 1.85 5.74
N ALA A 7 1.03 1.37 6.83
CA ALA A 7 0.78 0.04 7.35
C ALA A 7 0.56 0.04 8.87
N ASN A 8 -0.43 -0.71 9.31
CA ASN A 8 -0.65 -1.12 10.70
C ASN A 8 -1.61 -2.31 10.70
N GLN A 9 -1.40 -3.27 11.60
CA GLN A 9 -2.27 -4.43 11.78
C GLN A 9 -3.66 -4.04 12.33
N LYS A 10 -3.75 -2.96 13.12
CA LYS A 10 -5.02 -2.52 13.71
C LYS A 10 -5.96 -1.96 12.65
N GLY A 11 -7.19 -2.47 12.60
CA GLY A 11 -8.28 -1.86 11.83
C GLY A 11 -8.70 -0.52 12.45
N GLY A 12 -9.15 0.44 11.62
CA GLY A 12 -9.66 1.73 12.10
C GLY A 12 -8.63 2.73 12.61
N CYS A 13 -7.33 2.44 12.57
CA CYS A 13 -6.27 3.37 13.02
C CYS A 13 -5.95 4.51 12.03
N GLY A 14 -6.71 4.65 10.95
CA GLY A 14 -6.58 5.76 10.02
C GLY A 14 -5.62 5.52 8.85
N LYS A 15 -5.27 4.27 8.48
CA LYS A 15 -4.40 3.98 7.32
C LYS A 15 -4.92 4.62 6.04
N THR A 16 -6.08 4.22 5.59
CA THR A 16 -6.70 4.72 4.34
C THR A 16 -6.94 6.22 4.39
N THR A 17 -7.40 6.74 5.54
CA THR A 17 -7.58 8.19 5.74
C THR A 17 -6.26 8.93 5.58
N THR A 18 -5.18 8.43 6.18
CA THR A 18 -3.83 8.99 6.04
C THR A 18 -3.36 8.93 4.59
N SER A 19 -3.55 7.78 3.93
CA SER A 19 -3.12 7.55 2.55
C SER A 19 -3.77 8.55 1.59
N ILE A 20 -5.09 8.70 1.64
CA ILE A 20 -5.86 9.61 0.78
C ILE A 20 -5.48 11.07 1.05
N ASN A 21 -5.51 11.49 2.33
CA ASN A 21 -5.27 12.89 2.67
C ASN A 21 -3.81 13.31 2.42
N LEU A 22 -2.84 12.42 2.66
CA LEU A 22 -1.44 12.68 2.32
C LEU A 22 -1.25 12.81 0.80
N ALA A 23 -1.89 11.92 0.02
CA ALA A 23 -1.84 11.99 -1.45
C ALA A 23 -2.41 13.33 -1.95
N ALA A 24 -3.59 13.71 -1.46
CA ALA A 24 -4.24 14.96 -1.83
C ALA A 24 -3.41 16.19 -1.42
N ALA A 25 -2.85 16.20 -0.20
CA ALA A 25 -2.01 17.29 0.28
C ALA A 25 -0.72 17.45 -0.55
N LEU A 26 -0.08 16.34 -0.93
CA LEU A 26 1.10 16.36 -1.81
C LEU A 26 0.75 16.87 -3.21
N ALA A 27 -0.38 16.41 -3.77
CA ALA A 27 -0.85 16.86 -5.08
C ALA A 27 -1.19 18.36 -5.09
N ALA A 28 -1.83 18.87 -4.05
CA ALA A 28 -2.09 20.30 -3.86
C ALA A 28 -0.79 21.14 -3.77
N ASN A 29 0.31 20.52 -3.37
CA ASN A 29 1.65 21.11 -3.37
C ASN A 29 2.45 20.81 -4.67
N ASN A 30 1.74 20.60 -5.78
CA ASN A 30 2.32 20.37 -7.11
C ASN A 30 3.24 19.15 -7.19
N ARG A 31 3.02 18.12 -6.38
CA ARG A 31 3.72 16.84 -6.47
C ARG A 31 2.85 15.82 -7.21
N LYS A 32 3.46 15.12 -8.15
CA LYS A 32 2.77 14.04 -8.86
C LYS A 32 2.71 12.79 -8.00
N VAL A 33 1.51 12.34 -7.62
CA VAL A 33 1.29 11.29 -6.63
C VAL A 33 0.46 10.15 -7.22
N LEU A 34 0.94 8.92 -7.02
CA LEU A 34 0.16 7.70 -7.23
C LEU A 34 -0.18 7.07 -5.88
N LEU A 35 -1.46 6.88 -5.61
CA LEU A 35 -1.94 6.04 -4.52
C LEU A 35 -2.18 4.63 -5.06
N ILE A 36 -1.56 3.61 -4.46
CA ILE A 36 -1.86 2.20 -4.72
C ILE A 36 -2.71 1.70 -3.55
N ASP A 37 -3.98 1.39 -3.82
CA ASP A 37 -4.86 0.75 -2.84
C ASP A 37 -4.56 -0.75 -2.86
N LEU A 38 -3.95 -1.25 -1.79
CA LEU A 38 -3.56 -2.66 -1.64
C LEU A 38 -4.45 -3.40 -0.63
N ASP A 39 -5.51 -2.76 -0.14
CA ASP A 39 -6.49 -3.41 0.74
C ASP A 39 -7.59 -4.07 -0.11
N PRO A 40 -7.85 -5.39 0.04
CA PRO A 40 -8.96 -6.06 -0.63
C PRO A 40 -10.33 -5.46 -0.32
N GLN A 41 -10.49 -4.76 0.81
CA GLN A 41 -11.74 -4.04 1.12
C GLN A 41 -11.96 -2.81 0.23
N ALA A 42 -10.93 -2.37 -0.49
CA ALA A 42 -10.98 -1.28 -1.47
C ALA A 42 -11.57 0.03 -0.90
N HIS A 43 -11.32 0.31 0.38
CA HIS A 43 -11.82 1.54 1.01
C HIS A 43 -11.17 2.80 0.44
N GLY A 44 -9.91 2.73 0.02
CA GLY A 44 -9.23 3.82 -0.68
C GLY A 44 -9.89 4.11 -2.03
N THR A 45 -10.18 3.06 -2.77
CA THR A 45 -10.83 3.11 -4.08
C THR A 45 -12.26 3.65 -3.98
N SER A 46 -13.08 3.09 -3.09
CA SER A 46 -14.47 3.49 -2.90
C SER A 46 -14.60 4.89 -2.28
N GLY A 47 -13.71 5.24 -1.35
CA GLY A 47 -13.67 6.57 -0.71
C GLY A 47 -13.36 7.70 -1.69
N LEU A 48 -12.68 7.40 -2.79
CA LEU A 48 -12.42 8.32 -3.90
C LEU A 48 -13.47 8.19 -5.03
N ASN A 49 -14.56 7.45 -4.78
CA ASN A 49 -15.66 7.22 -5.74
C ASN A 49 -15.21 6.61 -7.09
N ILE A 50 -14.15 5.78 -7.05
CA ILE A 50 -13.61 5.12 -8.23
C ILE A 50 -14.37 3.83 -8.50
N LYS A 51 -14.78 3.65 -9.76
CA LYS A 51 -15.28 2.39 -10.32
C LYS A 51 -14.28 1.89 -11.35
N ALA A 52 -13.76 0.69 -11.15
CA ALA A 52 -12.74 0.15 -12.01
C ALA A 52 -13.03 -1.31 -12.37
N ASP A 53 -12.96 -1.63 -13.66
CA ASP A 53 -13.05 -3.02 -14.16
C ASP A 53 -11.74 -3.79 -13.91
N LEU A 54 -10.64 -3.06 -13.81
CA LEU A 54 -9.30 -3.60 -13.55
C LEU A 54 -8.74 -2.97 -12.27
N SER A 55 -8.02 -3.78 -11.50
CA SER A 55 -7.45 -3.39 -10.23
C SER A 55 -6.01 -3.86 -10.08
N ILE A 56 -5.38 -3.54 -8.98
CA ILE A 56 -4.04 -4.01 -8.64
C ILE A 56 -3.95 -5.55 -8.62
N TYR A 57 -5.06 -6.26 -8.42
CA TYR A 57 -5.11 -7.72 -8.59
C TYR A 57 -4.68 -8.15 -9.98
N ASN A 58 -5.16 -7.48 -11.03
CA ASN A 58 -4.83 -7.80 -12.43
C ASN A 58 -3.35 -7.62 -12.76
N VAL A 59 -2.66 -6.79 -11.99
CA VAL A 59 -1.22 -6.53 -12.13
C VAL A 59 -0.39 -7.53 -11.33
N LEU A 60 -0.85 -7.89 -10.12
CA LEU A 60 -0.12 -8.77 -9.20
C LEU A 60 -0.36 -10.26 -9.48
N SER A 61 -1.54 -10.62 -9.96
CA SER A 61 -1.94 -12.01 -10.18
C SER A 61 -1.20 -12.66 -11.35
N LYS A 62 -0.93 -13.97 -11.23
CA LYS A 62 -0.42 -14.79 -12.32
C LYS A 62 -1.53 -15.47 -13.13
N ILE A 63 -2.70 -15.64 -12.51
CA ILE A 63 -3.84 -16.36 -13.06
C ILE A 63 -5.04 -15.47 -13.40
N ALA A 64 -4.96 -14.16 -13.17
CA ALA A 64 -6.04 -13.25 -13.54
C ALA A 64 -6.45 -13.44 -15.00
N HIS A 65 -7.75 -13.51 -15.25
CA HIS A 65 -8.33 -13.70 -16.59
C HIS A 65 -7.85 -12.60 -17.55
N LYS A 66 -7.72 -11.36 -17.04
CA LYS A 66 -7.16 -10.23 -17.75
C LYS A 66 -5.95 -9.72 -16.96
N LYS A 67 -4.77 -10.08 -17.41
CA LYS A 67 -3.52 -9.49 -16.89
C LYS A 67 -3.34 -8.10 -17.43
N SER A 68 -2.85 -7.21 -16.59
CA SER A 68 -2.63 -5.81 -16.94
C SER A 68 -1.30 -5.31 -16.39
N ARG A 69 -0.78 -4.27 -17.03
CA ARG A 69 0.34 -3.50 -16.49
C ARG A 69 -0.18 -2.44 -15.53
N LEU A 70 0.69 -1.93 -14.67
CA LEU A 70 0.30 -0.92 -13.70
C LEU A 70 -0.26 0.35 -14.37
N ASP A 71 0.35 0.79 -15.46
CA ASP A 71 -0.09 1.97 -16.21
C ASP A 71 -1.50 1.83 -16.84
N GLU A 72 -1.95 0.61 -17.08
CA GLU A 72 -3.26 0.33 -17.68
C GLU A 72 -4.44 0.42 -16.69
N ILE A 73 -4.14 0.36 -15.39
CA ILE A 73 -5.17 0.39 -14.34
C ILE A 73 -5.24 1.74 -13.61
N ILE A 74 -4.24 2.60 -13.80
CA ILE A 74 -4.18 3.91 -13.13
C ILE A 74 -5.32 4.80 -13.62
N GLN A 75 -6.01 5.45 -12.68
CA GLN A 75 -7.06 6.43 -12.92
C GLN A 75 -6.69 7.76 -12.29
N ASN A 76 -6.93 8.85 -13.00
CA ASN A 76 -6.73 10.20 -12.47
C ASN A 76 -7.90 10.58 -11.55
N ILE A 77 -7.59 11.12 -10.39
CA ILE A 77 -8.55 11.62 -9.41
C ILE A 77 -8.75 13.13 -9.62
N ASP A 78 -7.65 13.88 -9.52
CA ASP A 78 -7.63 15.33 -9.70
C ASP A 78 -6.18 15.80 -9.92
N GLY A 79 -5.97 16.53 -11.02
CA GLY A 79 -4.68 17.15 -11.33
C GLY A 79 -3.50 16.19 -11.23
N ASN A 80 -2.73 16.31 -10.17
CA ASN A 80 -1.51 15.52 -9.90
C ASN A 80 -1.75 14.29 -9.02
N PHE A 81 -3.00 13.91 -8.76
CA PHE A 81 -3.36 12.77 -7.94
C PHE A 81 -3.97 11.66 -8.77
N ASP A 82 -3.29 10.52 -8.83
CA ASP A 82 -3.71 9.30 -9.50
C ASP A 82 -3.89 8.14 -8.49
N ILE A 83 -4.74 7.16 -8.83
CA ILE A 83 -4.93 5.93 -8.07
C ILE A 83 -4.77 4.69 -8.94
N ALA A 84 -4.10 3.66 -8.41
CA ALA A 84 -4.22 2.27 -8.85
C ALA A 84 -5.23 1.57 -7.92
N PRO A 85 -6.45 1.26 -8.42
CA PRO A 85 -7.56 0.83 -7.58
C PRO A 85 -7.41 -0.62 -7.09
N SER A 86 -8.06 -0.92 -5.97
CA SER A 86 -8.21 -2.26 -5.43
C SER A 86 -9.56 -2.89 -5.79
N SER A 87 -9.70 -4.16 -5.47
CA SER A 87 -10.96 -4.91 -5.54
C SER A 87 -10.96 -6.08 -4.57
N ILE A 88 -12.15 -6.58 -4.22
CA ILE A 88 -12.31 -7.72 -3.31
C ILE A 88 -11.57 -8.98 -3.79
N VAL A 89 -11.40 -9.14 -5.11
CA VAL A 89 -10.69 -10.29 -5.69
C VAL A 89 -9.22 -10.32 -5.27
N LEU A 90 -8.64 -9.19 -4.87
CA LEU A 90 -7.28 -9.14 -4.34
C LEU A 90 -7.08 -10.03 -3.09
N SER A 91 -8.16 -10.36 -2.36
CA SER A 91 -8.11 -11.29 -1.22
C SER A 91 -7.67 -12.70 -1.60
N THR A 92 -7.83 -13.12 -2.85
CA THR A 92 -7.42 -14.44 -3.34
C THR A 92 -5.92 -14.53 -3.62
N LEU A 93 -5.24 -13.38 -3.72
CA LEU A 93 -3.84 -13.34 -4.14
C LEU A 93 -2.90 -14.09 -3.19
N GLU A 94 -3.17 -14.06 -1.89
CA GLU A 94 -2.35 -14.76 -0.89
C GLU A 94 -2.35 -16.27 -1.13
N GLN A 95 -3.53 -16.84 -1.40
CA GLN A 95 -3.66 -18.26 -1.72
C GLN A 95 -3.06 -18.59 -3.09
N GLU A 96 -3.28 -17.73 -4.09
CA GLU A 96 -2.73 -17.89 -5.43
C GLU A 96 -1.20 -17.95 -5.43
N LEU A 97 -0.57 -17.08 -4.62
CA LEU A 97 0.88 -16.98 -4.52
C LEU A 97 1.48 -17.98 -3.50
N SER A 98 0.66 -18.82 -2.88
CA SER A 98 1.17 -19.82 -1.92
C SER A 98 2.14 -20.78 -2.62
N GLY A 99 3.34 -20.94 -2.06
CA GLY A 99 4.41 -21.77 -2.65
C GLY A 99 5.23 -21.10 -3.76
N GLU A 100 4.87 -19.90 -4.22
CA GLU A 100 5.64 -19.18 -5.24
C GLU A 100 6.91 -18.56 -4.65
N ILE A 101 8.04 -18.77 -5.32
CA ILE A 101 9.32 -18.16 -4.96
C ILE A 101 9.28 -16.67 -5.34
N GLY A 102 9.73 -15.80 -4.41
CA GLY A 102 9.78 -14.34 -4.62
C GLY A 102 8.42 -13.65 -4.56
N ARG A 103 7.37 -14.33 -4.06
CA ARG A 103 6.02 -13.78 -3.92
C ARG A 103 5.96 -12.49 -3.10
N GLU A 104 6.89 -12.32 -2.18
CA GLU A 104 7.04 -11.14 -1.32
C GLU A 104 7.61 -9.91 -2.05
N SER A 105 8.16 -10.09 -3.24
CA SER A 105 8.81 -9.01 -4.02
C SER A 105 8.05 -8.60 -5.29
N ARG A 106 6.85 -9.14 -5.53
CA ARG A 106 6.11 -8.90 -6.78
C ARG A 106 5.81 -7.43 -7.05
N LEU A 107 5.34 -6.70 -6.03
CA LEU A 107 5.05 -5.28 -6.18
C LEU A 107 6.35 -4.48 -6.41
N TRP A 108 7.43 -4.85 -5.71
CA TRP A 108 8.75 -4.24 -5.92
C TRP A 108 9.25 -4.45 -7.36
N ASP A 109 9.13 -5.67 -7.91
CA ASP A 109 9.53 -5.97 -9.30
C ASP A 109 8.74 -5.14 -10.32
N ILE A 110 7.45 -4.94 -10.07
CA ILE A 110 6.59 -4.11 -10.91
C ILE A 110 7.02 -2.64 -10.83
N LEU A 111 7.19 -2.10 -9.61
CA LEU A 111 7.52 -0.70 -9.40
C LEU A 111 8.93 -0.35 -9.87
N LYS A 112 9.89 -1.27 -9.76
CA LYS A 112 11.24 -1.12 -10.29
C LYS A 112 11.26 -0.91 -11.81
N ASN A 113 10.34 -1.56 -12.53
CA ASN A 113 10.23 -1.48 -13.98
C ASN A 113 9.18 -0.48 -14.46
N PHE A 114 8.49 0.17 -13.54
CA PHE A 114 7.44 1.14 -13.85
C PHE A 114 8.03 2.46 -14.34
N LYS A 115 7.59 2.91 -15.51
CA LYS A 115 8.10 4.11 -16.19
C LYS A 115 7.26 5.36 -15.91
N GLY A 116 6.30 5.29 -15.02
CA GLY A 116 5.48 6.45 -14.63
C GLY A 116 6.32 7.51 -13.91
N SER A 117 6.07 8.77 -14.23
CA SER A 117 6.79 9.92 -13.64
C SER A 117 6.03 10.44 -12.43
N TYR A 118 6.26 9.86 -11.26
CA TYR A 118 5.69 10.30 -9.98
C TYR A 118 6.78 10.78 -9.04
N ASP A 119 6.48 11.82 -8.24
CA ASP A 119 7.33 12.25 -7.13
C ASP A 119 7.18 11.29 -5.96
N TYR A 120 5.91 10.85 -5.72
CA TYR A 120 5.55 9.95 -4.62
C TYR A 120 4.66 8.81 -5.10
N ILE A 121 4.90 7.62 -4.57
CA ILE A 121 3.96 6.49 -4.61
C ILE A 121 3.61 6.18 -3.16
N LEU A 122 2.32 6.27 -2.82
CA LEU A 122 1.79 5.88 -1.52
C LEU A 122 1.10 4.52 -1.67
N ILE A 123 1.31 3.61 -0.71
CA ILE A 123 0.71 2.28 -0.72
C ILE A 123 -0.15 2.12 0.53
N ASP A 124 -1.48 2.08 0.34
CA ASP A 124 -2.43 1.81 1.42
C ASP A 124 -2.53 0.31 1.69
N CYS A 125 -2.15 -0.11 2.89
CA CYS A 125 -2.03 -1.53 3.25
C CYS A 125 -3.28 -2.05 3.97
N PRO A 126 -3.62 -3.36 3.78
CA PRO A 126 -4.69 -4.01 4.54
C PRO A 126 -4.38 -4.08 6.06
N PRO A 127 -5.41 -4.31 6.91
CA PRO A 127 -5.23 -4.43 8.36
C PRO A 127 -4.74 -5.84 8.78
N ASN A 128 -3.74 -6.36 8.08
CA ASN A 128 -3.09 -7.63 8.41
C ASN A 128 -1.61 -7.57 8.03
N LEU A 129 -0.84 -8.53 8.51
CA LEU A 129 0.60 -8.65 8.23
C LEU A 129 0.88 -9.78 7.23
N GLY A 130 -0.06 -10.02 6.31
CA GLY A 130 0.04 -11.01 5.24
C GLY A 130 0.93 -10.60 4.07
N ILE A 131 0.85 -11.36 3.00
CA ILE A 131 1.73 -11.20 1.82
C ILE A 131 1.58 -9.82 1.15
N LEU A 132 0.39 -9.22 1.18
CA LEU A 132 0.15 -7.89 0.62
C LEU A 132 0.95 -6.82 1.38
N THR A 133 0.89 -6.84 2.71
CA THR A 133 1.65 -5.90 3.56
C THR A 133 3.16 -6.11 3.40
N ILE A 134 3.63 -7.35 3.31
CA ILE A 134 5.05 -7.65 3.05
C ILE A 134 5.48 -7.09 1.69
N ASN A 135 4.67 -7.24 0.65
CA ASN A 135 4.93 -6.65 -0.66
C ASN A 135 5.01 -5.12 -0.62
N ALA A 136 4.12 -4.47 0.14
CA ALA A 136 4.14 -3.03 0.32
C ALA A 136 5.43 -2.56 1.02
N ILE A 137 5.80 -3.22 2.12
CA ILE A 137 7.03 -2.92 2.88
C ILE A 137 8.27 -3.14 2.02
N ARG A 138 8.32 -4.26 1.28
CA ARG A 138 9.44 -4.59 0.38
C ARG A 138 9.59 -3.59 -0.77
N ALA A 139 8.49 -3.02 -1.24
CA ALA A 139 8.50 -2.04 -2.33
C ALA A 139 8.82 -0.61 -1.85
N ALA A 140 8.61 -0.31 -0.57
CA ALA A 140 8.75 1.03 -0.02
C ALA A 140 10.15 1.29 0.55
N GLY A 141 10.62 2.53 0.47
CA GLY A 141 11.78 3.01 1.21
C GLY A 141 11.43 3.57 2.59
N GLU A 142 10.15 3.88 2.81
CA GLU A 142 9.65 4.45 4.06
C GLU A 142 8.30 3.83 4.44
N ILE A 143 8.05 3.70 5.75
CA ILE A 143 6.76 3.28 6.29
C ILE A 143 6.23 4.36 7.22
N ILE A 144 4.98 4.78 7.02
CA ILE A 144 4.20 5.52 7.99
C ILE A 144 3.30 4.52 8.72
N ILE A 145 3.36 4.55 10.06
CA ILE A 145 2.62 3.66 10.93
C ILE A 145 1.59 4.51 11.70
N PRO A 146 0.34 4.61 11.21
CA PRO A 146 -0.72 5.29 11.96
C PRO A 146 -1.03 4.51 13.23
N VAL A 147 -0.94 5.17 14.37
CA VAL A 147 -1.15 4.57 15.69
C VAL A 147 -2.14 5.43 16.45
N GLU A 148 -3.28 4.85 16.81
CA GLU A 148 -4.24 5.51 17.68
C GLU A 148 -3.70 5.59 19.11
N ALA A 149 -3.92 6.70 19.80
CA ALA A 149 -3.48 6.89 21.18
C ALA A 149 -4.23 5.96 22.15
N SER A 150 -3.94 4.67 22.13
CA SER A 150 -4.55 3.66 22.98
C SER A 150 -3.53 2.62 23.47
N ARG A 151 -3.82 1.99 24.62
CA ARG A 151 -2.94 1.00 25.24
C ARG A 151 -2.66 -0.22 24.34
N PHE A 152 -3.64 -0.63 23.53
CA PHE A 152 -3.54 -1.77 22.61
C PHE A 152 -2.73 -1.46 21.33
N SER A 153 -2.43 -0.21 21.08
CA SER A 153 -1.70 0.21 19.88
C SER A 153 -0.21 -0.15 19.94
N LEU A 154 0.35 -0.30 21.14
CA LEU A 154 1.77 -0.68 21.34
C LEU A 154 2.05 -2.12 20.92
N GLU A 155 1.10 -3.05 21.13
CA GLU A 155 1.25 -4.45 20.71
C GLU A 155 1.29 -4.56 19.18
N GLY A 156 0.38 -3.88 18.49
CA GLY A 156 0.34 -3.85 17.02
C GLY A 156 1.60 -3.22 16.41
N LEU A 157 2.15 -2.19 17.07
CA LEU A 157 3.41 -1.58 16.66
C LEU A 157 4.58 -2.57 16.78
N GLY A 158 4.64 -3.33 17.88
CA GLY A 158 5.67 -4.36 18.09
C GLY A 158 5.63 -5.46 17.01
N GLN A 159 4.45 -5.92 16.65
CA GLN A 159 4.29 -6.94 15.62
C GLN A 159 4.69 -6.42 14.23
N LEU A 160 4.27 -5.21 13.86
CA LEU A 160 4.68 -4.59 12.59
C LEU A 160 6.20 -4.39 12.55
N THR A 161 6.81 -3.91 13.64
CA THR A 161 8.26 -3.75 13.74
C THR A 161 8.99 -5.07 13.53
N SER A 162 8.46 -6.18 14.04
CA SER A 162 9.02 -7.52 13.81
C SER A 162 8.97 -7.91 12.33
N ILE A 163 7.89 -7.60 11.61
CA ILE A 163 7.79 -7.84 10.16
C ILE A 163 8.77 -6.94 9.39
N VAL A 164 8.90 -5.67 9.76
CA VAL A 164 9.89 -4.76 9.15
C VAL A 164 11.30 -5.31 9.29
N ASN A 165 11.66 -5.78 10.49
CA ASN A 165 12.96 -6.39 10.74
C ASN A 165 13.16 -7.68 9.94
N LEU A 166 12.12 -8.51 9.82
CA LEU A 166 12.17 -9.73 9.00
C LEU A 166 12.41 -9.39 7.51
N VAL A 167 11.73 -8.39 6.97
CA VAL A 167 11.94 -7.91 5.59
C VAL A 167 13.37 -7.39 5.43
N LYS A 168 13.86 -6.63 6.41
CA LYS A 168 15.25 -6.13 6.42
C LYS A 168 16.27 -7.25 6.37
N GLU A 169 16.12 -8.26 7.22
CA GLU A 169 17.07 -9.37 7.36
C GLU A 169 16.96 -10.37 6.19
N ARG A 170 15.75 -10.77 5.82
CA ARG A 170 15.53 -11.85 4.84
C ARG A 170 15.58 -11.38 3.40
N LEU A 171 15.18 -10.14 3.13
CA LEU A 171 15.15 -9.57 1.78
C LEU A 171 16.25 -8.52 1.55
N ASN A 172 17.16 -8.34 2.52
CA ASN A 172 18.24 -7.34 2.49
C ASN A 172 17.72 -5.96 2.04
N HIS A 173 16.60 -5.51 2.65
CA HIS A 173 15.92 -4.28 2.29
C HIS A 173 15.75 -3.36 3.50
N ASN A 174 16.42 -2.21 3.47
CA ASN A 174 16.26 -1.20 4.50
C ASN A 174 15.05 -0.33 4.21
N VAL A 175 14.22 -0.14 5.23
CA VAL A 175 13.05 0.74 5.18
C VAL A 175 13.01 1.58 6.47
N ASP A 176 12.81 2.89 6.31
CA ASP A 176 12.70 3.81 7.42
C ASP A 176 11.25 3.81 7.95
N SER A 177 11.09 3.76 9.29
CA SER A 177 9.77 3.71 9.92
C SER A 177 9.49 5.01 10.68
N ARG A 178 8.29 5.55 10.51
CA ARG A 178 7.78 6.73 11.22
C ARG A 178 6.41 6.43 11.82
N VAL A 179 6.23 6.73 13.09
CA VAL A 179 4.93 6.63 13.76
C VAL A 179 4.15 7.92 13.59
N LEU A 180 2.90 7.80 13.17
CA LEU A 180 1.94 8.89 13.12
C LEU A 180 0.84 8.65 14.15
N VAL A 181 0.77 9.49 15.19
CA VAL A 181 -0.32 9.38 16.17
C VAL A 181 -1.61 9.93 15.56
N THR A 182 -2.66 9.11 15.59
CA THR A 182 -4.00 9.44 15.08
C THR A 182 -5.02 9.43 16.23
N ASN A 183 -6.18 10.09 16.05
CA ASN A 183 -7.25 10.17 17.05
C ASN A 183 -6.74 10.63 18.42
N PHE A 184 -5.91 11.66 18.39
CA PHE A 184 -5.38 12.27 19.61
C PHE A 184 -6.35 13.32 20.12
N ASP A 185 -7.05 13.02 21.23
CA ASP A 185 -7.83 14.01 21.99
C ASP A 185 -6.91 14.71 22.99
N SER A 186 -6.85 16.03 22.90
CA SER A 186 -6.07 16.92 23.79
C SER A 186 -6.86 17.29 25.03
#